data_a3fa0aa8140bb13bc619a5f8754b2275
#
_entry.id   a3fa0aa8140bb13bc619a5f8754b2275
#
_cell.length_a   1.000
_cell.length_b   1.000
_cell.length_c   1.000
_cell.angle_alpha   90.00
_cell.angle_beta   90.00
_cell.angle_gamma   90.00
#
_symmetry.space_group_name_H-M   'P 1'
#
loop_
_entity.id
_entity.type
_entity.pdbx_description
1 polymer ?
#
loop_
_entity_poly.entity_id
_entity_poly.type
_entity_poly.pdbx_seq_one_letter_code
_entity_poly.pdbx_strand_id
1 'polypeptide(L)'
;MTANPRGESFTETTVCENDNLEMIGLCHVGMYAKNPASLAEFYRDVMGMQIVDRSDVSHPAGASAFLSSRPREESHQIAMFSNPELAHRAFKVGSLAALKRFYQKIVGGGIRIKFEFLHGVSFAFYFEDPEGNMIEVFWPTGLKYPQPFAQKIDLTKTEEELMKELKALTGQKDFISRTNPNKALWEKSQSVL
;
A
#
# COMPACT_ATOMS: atom_id res chain seq x y z
N MET A 1 3.23 -15.93 26.28
CA MET A 1 3.22 -16.82 25.10
C MET A 1 1.78 -16.96 24.65
N THR A 2 1.41 -16.30 23.59
CA THR A 2 0.07 -16.37 22.98
C THR A 2 0.14 -17.34 21.80
N ALA A 3 -0.53 -18.47 21.90
CA ALA A 3 -0.65 -19.44 20.82
C ALA A 3 -1.62 -18.88 19.75
N ASN A 4 -1.34 -19.18 18.48
CA ASN A 4 -2.27 -18.89 17.41
C ASN A 4 -3.54 -19.77 17.55
N PRO A 5 -4.70 -19.46 16.92
CA PRO A 5 -5.93 -20.24 17.02
C PRO A 5 -5.79 -21.72 16.55
N ARG A 6 -4.68 -22.13 15.95
CA ARG A 6 -4.36 -23.50 15.56
C ARG A 6 -3.44 -24.24 16.57
N GLY A 7 -3.13 -23.62 17.71
CA GLY A 7 -2.33 -24.26 18.76
C GLY A 7 -0.82 -24.37 18.44
N GLU A 8 -0.36 -23.76 17.37
CA GLU A 8 1.06 -23.71 17.03
C GLU A 8 1.70 -22.53 17.77
N SER A 9 2.67 -22.79 18.61
CA SER A 9 3.49 -21.73 19.20
C SER A 9 4.24 -21.06 18.04
N PHE A 10 4.17 -19.71 17.96
CA PHE A 10 5.18 -19.00 17.21
C PHE A 10 6.52 -19.41 17.85
N THR A 11 7.30 -20.21 17.15
CA THR A 11 8.71 -20.37 17.50
C THR A 11 9.25 -18.96 17.62
N GLU A 12 10.01 -18.67 18.68
CA GLU A 12 10.83 -17.46 18.76
C GLU A 12 11.66 -17.42 17.48
N THR A 13 11.08 -16.84 16.44
CA THR A 13 11.82 -16.51 15.25
C THR A 13 12.80 -15.49 15.76
N THR A 14 14.05 -15.89 15.84
CA THR A 14 15.19 -15.01 16.12
C THR A 14 14.90 -13.73 15.36
N VAL A 15 14.47 -12.68 16.07
CA VAL A 15 14.36 -11.35 15.50
C VAL A 15 15.80 -11.05 15.09
N CYS A 16 16.10 -11.21 13.80
CA CYS A 16 17.41 -10.88 13.28
C CYS A 16 17.63 -9.42 13.62
N GLU A 17 18.51 -9.17 14.58
CA GLU A 17 18.99 -7.85 14.92
C GLU A 17 19.47 -7.23 13.61
N ASN A 18 18.83 -6.11 13.20
CA ASN A 18 19.11 -5.31 12.01
C ASN A 18 18.40 -5.62 10.68
N ASP A 19 17.24 -6.23 10.65
CA ASP A 19 16.38 -6.12 9.48
C ASP A 19 15.83 -4.68 9.41
N ASN A 20 16.60 -3.78 8.80
CA ASN A 20 16.13 -2.43 8.49
C ASN A 20 15.04 -2.52 7.41
N LEU A 21 13.80 -2.80 7.85
CA LEU A 21 12.63 -2.92 6.97
C LEU A 21 12.19 -1.55 6.44
N GLU A 22 12.85 -0.47 6.87
CA GLU A 22 12.55 0.91 6.45
C GLU A 22 11.05 1.23 6.53
N MET A 23 10.35 0.67 7.54
CA MET A 23 8.95 0.95 7.74
C MET A 23 8.78 2.40 8.17
N ILE A 24 8.04 3.19 7.36
CA ILE A 24 7.74 4.58 7.66
C ILE A 24 6.53 4.67 8.61
N GLY A 25 5.56 3.77 8.47
CA GLY A 25 4.40 3.67 9.36
C GLY A 25 3.08 3.49 8.65
N LEU A 26 1.98 3.58 9.42
CA LEU A 26 0.62 3.56 8.89
C LEU A 26 0.39 4.80 8.01
N CYS A 27 -0.04 4.58 6.78
CA CYS A 27 -0.21 5.63 5.79
C CYS A 27 -1.67 5.84 5.39
N HIS A 28 -2.40 4.76 5.10
CA HIS A 28 -3.81 4.85 4.75
C HIS A 28 -4.63 3.69 5.32
N VAL A 29 -5.94 3.86 5.30
CA VAL A 29 -6.90 2.81 5.65
C VAL A 29 -7.86 2.57 4.50
N GLY A 30 -8.07 1.31 4.16
CA GLY A 30 -9.18 0.85 3.36
C GLY A 30 -10.35 0.50 4.29
N MET A 31 -11.52 1.07 4.04
CA MET A 31 -12.70 0.84 4.86
C MET A 31 -13.90 0.43 4.02
N TYR A 32 -14.76 -0.40 4.61
CA TYR A 32 -16.06 -0.69 4.03
C TYR A 32 -16.97 0.54 4.08
N ALA A 33 -17.69 0.79 3.01
CA ALA A 33 -18.73 1.79 2.92
C ALA A 33 -19.91 1.26 2.11
N LYS A 34 -21.10 1.25 2.69
CA LYS A 34 -22.32 0.85 1.97
C LYS A 34 -22.55 1.69 0.71
N ASN A 35 -22.20 2.97 0.78
CA ASN A 35 -22.24 3.91 -0.34
C ASN A 35 -20.97 4.77 -0.31
N PRO A 36 -19.88 4.34 -0.98
CA PRO A 36 -18.63 5.09 -1.01
C PRO A 36 -18.77 6.52 -1.51
N ALA A 37 -19.61 6.76 -2.53
CA ALA A 37 -19.80 8.08 -3.09
C ALA A 37 -20.39 9.06 -2.06
N SER A 38 -21.50 8.68 -1.40
CA SER A 38 -22.14 9.50 -0.38
C SER A 38 -21.27 9.73 0.85
N LEU A 39 -20.54 8.69 1.28
CA LEU A 39 -19.63 8.81 2.41
C LEU A 39 -18.43 9.71 2.08
N ALA A 40 -17.93 9.65 0.86
CA ALA A 40 -16.86 10.54 0.41
C ALA A 40 -17.27 12.02 0.42
N GLU A 41 -18.51 12.33 0.01
CA GLU A 41 -19.05 13.69 0.10
C GLU A 41 -19.07 14.18 1.56
N PHE A 42 -19.48 13.34 2.50
CA PHE A 42 -19.43 13.68 3.93
C PHE A 42 -18.01 14.04 4.39
N TYR A 43 -17.02 13.21 4.06
CA TYR A 43 -15.61 13.50 4.43
C TYR A 43 -15.06 14.74 3.75
N ARG A 44 -15.48 15.02 2.52
CA ARG A 44 -15.14 16.28 1.85
C ARG A 44 -15.75 17.48 2.58
N ASP A 45 -17.03 17.43 2.88
CA ASP A 45 -17.80 18.60 3.38
C ASP A 45 -17.53 18.85 4.87
N VAL A 46 -17.31 17.80 5.68
CA VAL A 46 -17.10 17.90 7.12
C VAL A 46 -15.62 17.95 7.49
N MET A 47 -14.78 17.13 6.83
CA MET A 47 -13.37 17.01 7.18
C MET A 47 -12.43 17.81 6.25
N GLY A 48 -12.96 18.41 5.19
CA GLY A 48 -12.17 19.18 4.21
C GLY A 48 -11.24 18.32 3.35
N MET A 49 -11.49 17.00 3.27
CA MET A 49 -10.67 16.11 2.44
C MET A 49 -11.01 16.29 0.95
N GLN A 50 -10.05 16.02 0.08
CA GLN A 50 -10.25 16.02 -1.36
C GLN A 50 -10.57 14.61 -1.85
N ILE A 51 -11.61 14.45 -2.66
CA ILE A 51 -11.88 13.21 -3.39
C ILE A 51 -10.93 13.22 -4.58
N VAL A 52 -9.99 12.26 -4.59
CA VAL A 52 -8.93 12.19 -5.60
C VAL A 52 -9.25 11.22 -6.73
N ASP A 53 -9.99 10.15 -6.43
CA ASP A 53 -10.46 9.16 -7.39
C ASP A 53 -11.79 8.55 -6.93
N ARG A 54 -12.54 7.96 -7.86
CA ARG A 54 -13.76 7.18 -7.56
C ARG A 54 -14.09 6.19 -8.68
N SER A 55 -14.81 5.14 -8.33
CA SER A 55 -15.49 4.26 -9.28
C SER A 55 -16.93 4.02 -8.87
N ASP A 56 -17.74 3.57 -9.80
CA ASP A 56 -19.13 3.14 -9.58
C ASP A 56 -19.24 1.60 -9.49
N VAL A 57 -20.47 1.13 -9.36
CA VAL A 57 -20.79 -0.31 -9.23
C VAL A 57 -20.44 -1.14 -10.46
N SER A 58 -20.22 -0.54 -11.62
CA SER A 58 -19.86 -1.23 -12.86
C SER A 58 -18.38 -1.66 -12.87
N HIS A 59 -17.55 -1.05 -12.00
CA HIS A 59 -16.15 -1.43 -11.88
C HIS A 59 -16.00 -2.84 -11.29
N PRO A 60 -15.07 -3.68 -11.75
CA PRO A 60 -14.87 -5.05 -11.23
C PRO A 60 -14.65 -5.14 -9.72
N ALA A 61 -14.03 -4.12 -9.12
CA ALA A 61 -13.85 -4.02 -7.66
C ALA A 61 -15.06 -3.44 -6.93
N GLY A 62 -16.14 -3.07 -7.63
CA GLY A 62 -17.31 -2.38 -7.11
C GLY A 62 -17.12 -0.88 -6.96
N ALA A 63 -18.10 -0.21 -6.36
CA ALA A 63 -18.01 1.22 -6.09
C ALA A 63 -16.90 1.51 -5.06
N SER A 64 -16.14 2.58 -5.33
CA SER A 64 -15.09 3.03 -4.43
C SER A 64 -14.91 4.55 -4.46
N ALA A 65 -14.26 5.10 -3.43
CA ALA A 65 -13.82 6.48 -3.39
C ALA A 65 -12.49 6.58 -2.64
N PHE A 66 -11.61 7.44 -3.13
CA PHE A 66 -10.28 7.67 -2.57
C PHE A 66 -10.16 9.13 -2.16
N LEU A 67 -9.72 9.38 -0.93
CA LEU A 67 -9.65 10.73 -0.37
C LEU A 67 -8.26 11.00 0.23
N SER A 68 -7.83 12.25 0.07
CA SER A 68 -6.60 12.73 0.70
C SER A 68 -6.79 14.15 1.24
N SER A 69 -6.24 14.43 2.42
CA SER A 69 -6.06 15.80 2.91
C SER A 69 -4.79 16.45 2.34
N ARG A 70 -3.90 15.63 1.75
CA ARG A 70 -2.59 16.03 1.21
C ARG A 70 -2.32 15.38 -0.16
N PRO A 71 -3.15 15.64 -1.20
CA PRO A 71 -3.10 14.91 -2.47
C PRO A 71 -1.82 15.14 -3.30
N ARG A 72 -0.98 16.09 -2.87
CA ARG A 72 0.36 16.31 -3.46
C ARG A 72 1.44 15.40 -2.85
N GLU A 73 1.20 14.89 -1.64
CA GLU A 73 2.13 14.07 -0.86
C GLU A 73 1.71 12.58 -0.83
N GLU A 74 0.42 12.34 -0.62
CA GLU A 74 -0.17 11.02 -0.51
C GLU A 74 -1.29 10.85 -1.54
N SER A 75 -1.24 9.78 -2.32
CA SER A 75 -2.27 9.50 -3.32
C SER A 75 -3.66 9.43 -2.69
N HIS A 76 -3.77 8.80 -1.53
CA HIS A 76 -4.96 8.76 -0.68
C HIS A 76 -4.58 8.39 0.76
N GLN A 77 -5.41 8.78 1.71
CA GLN A 77 -5.31 8.42 3.13
C GLN A 77 -6.52 7.59 3.58
N ILE A 78 -7.62 7.70 2.86
CA ILE A 78 -8.81 6.87 3.02
C ILE A 78 -9.19 6.30 1.65
N ALA A 79 -9.35 4.97 1.59
CA ALA A 79 -9.93 4.26 0.48
C ALA A 79 -11.25 3.61 0.96
N MET A 80 -12.37 3.95 0.34
CA MET A 80 -13.69 3.42 0.67
C MET A 80 -14.12 2.43 -0.39
N PHE A 81 -14.63 1.26 0.03
CA PHE A 81 -15.05 0.20 -0.86
C PHE A 81 -16.44 -0.30 -0.50
N SER A 82 -17.27 -0.58 -1.50
CA SER A 82 -18.54 -1.28 -1.32
C SER A 82 -18.35 -2.79 -1.06
N ASN A 83 -17.17 -3.33 -1.37
CA ASN A 83 -16.77 -4.69 -1.00
C ASN A 83 -16.01 -4.69 0.34
N PRO A 84 -16.56 -5.31 1.41
CA PRO A 84 -15.92 -5.35 2.72
C PRO A 84 -14.59 -6.11 2.75
N GLU A 85 -14.36 -7.05 1.82
CA GLU A 85 -13.12 -7.82 1.72
C GLU A 85 -11.91 -6.98 1.30
N LEU A 86 -12.14 -5.76 0.81
CA LEU A 86 -11.09 -4.82 0.45
C LEU A 86 -10.69 -3.88 1.60
N ALA A 87 -11.32 -4.02 2.77
CA ALA A 87 -10.91 -3.24 3.96
C ALA A 87 -9.53 -3.68 4.45
N HIS A 88 -8.61 -2.72 4.65
CA HIS A 88 -7.21 -3.02 5.02
C HIS A 88 -6.57 -1.87 5.80
N ARG A 89 -5.38 -2.14 6.37
CA ARG A 89 -4.48 -1.16 6.98
C ARG A 89 -3.20 -1.18 6.19
N ALA A 90 -2.77 -0.02 5.69
CA ALA A 90 -1.65 0.08 4.78
C ALA A 90 -0.44 0.74 5.43
N PHE A 91 0.67 0.01 5.42
CA PHE A 91 1.95 0.43 5.96
C PHE A 91 2.92 0.74 4.81
N LYS A 92 3.49 1.93 4.88
CA LYS A 92 4.44 2.44 3.89
C LYS A 92 5.86 2.04 4.25
N VAL A 93 6.64 1.66 3.25
CA VAL A 93 8.09 1.43 3.37
C VAL A 93 8.88 2.41 2.51
N GLY A 94 10.18 2.56 2.83
CA GLY A 94 11.04 3.60 2.25
C GLY A 94 11.52 3.32 0.83
N SER A 95 11.62 2.04 0.44
CA SER A 95 12.18 1.64 -0.87
C SER A 95 11.54 0.36 -1.40
N LEU A 96 11.70 0.11 -2.71
CA LEU A 96 11.30 -1.15 -3.33
C LEU A 96 12.11 -2.33 -2.74
N ALA A 97 13.39 -2.10 -2.46
CA ALA A 97 14.24 -3.08 -1.77
C ALA A 97 13.67 -3.43 -0.37
N ALA A 98 13.21 -2.43 0.39
CA ALA A 98 12.57 -2.64 1.69
C ALA A 98 11.26 -3.41 1.55
N LEU A 99 10.44 -3.12 0.54
CA LEU A 99 9.23 -3.88 0.24
C LEU A 99 9.53 -5.36 0.00
N LYS A 100 10.55 -5.65 -0.80
CA LYS A 100 10.99 -7.02 -1.11
C LYS A 100 11.53 -7.73 0.12
N ARG A 101 12.34 -7.08 0.96
CA ARG A 101 12.82 -7.67 2.24
C ARG A 101 11.65 -8.00 3.17
N PHE A 102 10.67 -7.10 3.26
CA PHE A 102 9.48 -7.33 4.06
C PHE A 102 8.67 -8.51 3.54
N TYR A 103 8.45 -8.57 2.22
CA TYR A 103 7.81 -9.70 1.55
C TYR A 103 8.51 -11.03 1.87
N GLN A 104 9.84 -11.09 1.71
CA GLN A 104 10.65 -12.27 2.02
C GLN A 104 10.53 -12.70 3.50
N LYS A 105 10.48 -11.73 4.42
CA LYS A 105 10.27 -11.99 5.85
C LYS A 105 8.91 -12.62 6.13
N ILE A 106 7.85 -12.10 5.52
CA ILE A 106 6.48 -12.64 5.68
C ILE A 106 6.39 -14.07 5.12
N VAL A 107 6.91 -14.29 3.92
CA VAL A 107 6.93 -15.61 3.28
C VAL A 107 7.82 -16.59 4.05
N GLY A 108 9.02 -16.17 4.47
CA GLY A 108 9.94 -16.97 5.26
C GLY A 108 9.40 -17.34 6.64
N GLY A 109 8.51 -16.50 7.21
CA GLY A 109 7.77 -16.79 8.43
C GLY A 109 6.55 -17.70 8.23
N GLY A 110 6.32 -18.23 7.02
CA GLY A 110 5.19 -19.10 6.72
C GLY A 110 3.83 -18.38 6.63
N ILE A 111 3.82 -17.04 6.60
CA ILE A 111 2.59 -16.25 6.48
C ILE A 111 2.18 -16.21 5.00
N ARG A 112 0.92 -16.56 4.73
CA ARG A 112 0.38 -16.61 3.38
C ARG A 112 0.18 -15.20 2.82
N ILE A 113 0.77 -14.92 1.65
CA ILE A 113 0.46 -13.73 0.86
C ILE A 113 -0.90 -13.94 0.17
N LYS A 114 -1.78 -12.95 0.30
CA LYS A 114 -3.11 -12.95 -0.32
C LYS A 114 -3.07 -12.37 -1.72
N PHE A 115 -2.41 -11.22 -1.87
CA PHE A 115 -2.30 -10.50 -3.14
C PHE A 115 -0.93 -9.83 -3.26
N GLU A 116 -0.50 -9.69 -4.50
CA GLU A 116 0.67 -8.90 -4.91
C GLU A 116 0.24 -8.04 -6.09
N PHE A 117 0.30 -6.73 -5.94
CA PHE A 117 -0.21 -5.79 -6.94
C PHE A 117 0.74 -4.64 -7.25
N LEU A 118 0.71 -4.26 -8.53
CA LEU A 118 1.12 -2.96 -9.03
C LEU A 118 -0.15 -2.11 -9.23
N HIS A 119 -0.27 -1.06 -8.44
CA HIS A 119 -1.39 -0.11 -8.52
C HIS A 119 -1.08 1.11 -9.43
N GLY A 120 0.08 1.14 -10.06
CA GLY A 120 0.59 2.32 -10.75
C GLY A 120 1.14 3.37 -9.78
N VAL A 121 0.39 3.72 -8.74
CA VAL A 121 0.81 4.61 -7.64
C VAL A 121 1.72 3.92 -6.63
N SER A 122 1.69 2.59 -6.53
CA SER A 122 2.48 1.79 -5.59
C SER A 122 2.71 0.37 -6.08
N PHE A 123 3.77 -0.27 -5.56
CA PHE A 123 3.89 -1.72 -5.46
C PHE A 123 3.45 -2.14 -4.08
N ALA A 124 2.66 -3.20 -3.98
CA ALA A 124 2.10 -3.65 -2.72
C ALA A 124 1.96 -5.16 -2.63
N PHE A 125 1.98 -5.69 -1.41
CA PHE A 125 1.50 -7.03 -1.11
C PHE A 125 0.59 -7.01 0.11
N TYR A 126 -0.28 -8.03 0.19
CA TYR A 126 -1.34 -8.12 1.18
C TYR A 126 -1.29 -9.47 1.89
N PHE A 127 -1.47 -9.46 3.18
CA PHE A 127 -1.58 -10.66 4.03
C PHE A 127 -2.53 -10.38 5.18
N GLU A 128 -2.87 -11.40 5.96
CA GLU A 128 -3.72 -11.27 7.14
C GLU A 128 -2.90 -11.43 8.41
N ASP A 129 -3.23 -10.63 9.42
CA ASP A 129 -2.75 -10.84 10.77
C ASP A 129 -3.43 -12.07 11.41
N PRO A 130 -3.01 -12.52 12.62
CA PRO A 130 -3.63 -13.68 13.28
C PRO A 130 -5.13 -13.57 13.57
N GLU A 131 -5.67 -12.35 13.59
CA GLU A 131 -7.10 -12.08 13.79
C GLU A 131 -7.87 -11.93 12.47
N GLY A 132 -7.18 -12.13 11.32
CA GLY A 132 -7.79 -12.04 9.99
C GLY A 132 -7.92 -10.61 9.45
N ASN A 133 -7.27 -9.63 10.08
CA ASN A 133 -7.26 -8.28 9.55
C ASN A 133 -6.32 -8.18 8.36
N MET A 134 -6.81 -7.63 7.24
CA MET A 134 -5.98 -7.40 6.06
C MET A 134 -4.96 -6.30 6.32
N ILE A 135 -3.71 -6.61 6.04
CA ILE A 135 -2.57 -5.70 6.07
C ILE A 135 -2.04 -5.55 4.65
N GLU A 136 -1.84 -4.31 4.25
CA GLU A 136 -1.08 -3.93 3.06
C GLU A 136 0.30 -3.43 3.48
N VAL A 137 1.35 -3.89 2.82
CA VAL A 137 2.66 -3.24 2.85
C VAL A 137 2.96 -2.75 1.46
N PHE A 138 3.31 -1.46 1.33
CA PHE A 138 3.49 -0.85 0.02
C PHE A 138 4.66 0.12 -0.06
N TRP A 139 5.21 0.23 -1.27
CA TRP A 139 6.16 1.27 -1.65
C TRP A 139 5.55 2.17 -2.74
N PRO A 140 5.45 3.51 -2.51
CA PRO A 140 4.89 4.43 -3.48
C PRO A 140 5.84 4.65 -4.65
N THR A 141 5.32 4.60 -5.88
CA THR A 141 6.10 4.86 -7.10
C THR A 141 6.39 6.34 -7.34
N GLY A 142 5.66 7.24 -6.66
CA GLY A 142 5.70 8.67 -6.91
C GLY A 142 4.93 9.11 -8.16
N LEU A 143 4.26 8.18 -8.85
CA LEU A 143 3.45 8.46 -10.03
C LEU A 143 2.00 8.73 -9.64
N LYS A 144 1.30 9.44 -10.53
CA LYS A 144 -0.16 9.51 -10.53
C LYS A 144 -0.70 8.48 -11.50
N TYR A 145 -1.62 7.65 -11.03
CA TYR A 145 -2.30 6.66 -11.83
C TYR A 145 -3.76 6.54 -11.37
N PRO A 146 -4.76 6.48 -12.27
CA PRO A 146 -6.17 6.39 -11.90
C PRO A 146 -6.46 5.22 -10.96
N GLN A 147 -7.29 5.44 -9.95
CA GLN A 147 -7.71 4.42 -8.98
C GLN A 147 -9.24 4.19 -9.05
N PRO A 148 -9.73 2.96 -8.81
CA PRO A 148 -8.96 1.76 -8.42
C PRO A 148 -8.28 1.09 -9.63
N PHE A 149 -7.04 0.67 -9.44
CA PHE A 149 -6.30 -0.13 -10.42
C PHE A 149 -5.43 -1.16 -9.70
N ALA A 150 -5.40 -2.40 -10.19
CA ALA A 150 -4.58 -3.46 -9.65
C ALA A 150 -4.15 -4.44 -10.76
N GLN A 151 -2.86 -4.48 -11.06
CA GLN A 151 -2.23 -5.48 -11.91
C GLN A 151 -1.48 -6.48 -11.04
N LYS A 152 -1.74 -7.78 -11.19
CA LYS A 152 -0.97 -8.81 -10.49
C LYS A 152 0.49 -8.75 -10.90
N ILE A 153 1.37 -8.88 -9.92
CA ILE A 153 2.82 -8.94 -10.10
C ILE A 153 3.39 -10.11 -9.30
N ASP A 154 4.69 -10.33 -9.44
CA ASP A 154 5.47 -11.29 -8.68
C ASP A 154 6.65 -10.57 -8.02
N LEU A 155 6.59 -10.36 -6.71
CA LEU A 155 7.62 -9.68 -5.94
C LEU A 155 8.91 -10.49 -5.74
N THR A 156 8.97 -11.74 -6.22
CA THR A 156 10.22 -12.50 -6.28
C THR A 156 11.14 -12.02 -7.40
N LYS A 157 10.61 -11.37 -8.44
CA LYS A 157 11.37 -10.76 -9.54
C LYS A 157 12.38 -9.73 -9.02
N THR A 158 13.38 -9.43 -9.83
CA THR A 158 14.35 -8.36 -9.54
C THR A 158 13.68 -6.98 -9.54
N GLU A 159 14.30 -6.00 -8.88
CA GLU A 159 13.79 -4.61 -8.91
C GLU A 159 13.76 -4.06 -10.34
N GLU A 160 14.74 -4.42 -11.15
CA GLU A 160 14.81 -4.00 -12.56
C GLU A 160 13.60 -4.54 -13.36
N GLU A 161 13.25 -5.80 -13.19
CA GLU A 161 12.08 -6.42 -13.84
C GLU A 161 10.78 -5.75 -13.39
N LEU A 162 10.61 -5.52 -12.09
CA LEU A 162 9.43 -4.83 -11.54
C LEU A 162 9.33 -3.40 -12.08
N MET A 163 10.44 -2.66 -12.13
CA MET A 163 10.46 -1.31 -12.69
C MET A 163 10.19 -1.29 -14.21
N LYS A 164 10.56 -2.35 -14.93
CA LYS A 164 10.21 -2.53 -16.33
C LYS A 164 8.71 -2.73 -16.53
N GLU A 165 8.05 -3.51 -15.64
CA GLU A 165 6.58 -3.66 -15.65
C GLU A 165 5.88 -2.32 -15.39
N LEU A 166 6.36 -1.54 -14.40
CA LEU A 166 5.85 -0.20 -14.13
C LEU A 166 5.97 0.72 -15.35
N LYS A 167 7.12 0.71 -16.02
CA LYS A 167 7.33 1.49 -17.25
C LYS A 167 6.39 1.06 -18.37
N ALA A 168 6.20 -0.24 -18.55
CA ALA A 168 5.28 -0.77 -19.55
C ALA A 168 3.84 -0.31 -19.30
N LEU A 169 3.42 -0.34 -18.03
CA LEU A 169 2.09 0.11 -17.60
C LEU A 169 1.88 1.62 -17.84
N THR A 170 2.86 2.43 -17.47
CA THR A 170 2.70 3.90 -17.44
C THR A 170 3.12 4.58 -18.73
N GLY A 171 3.78 3.86 -19.66
CA GLY A 171 4.32 4.42 -20.92
C GLY A 171 5.43 5.47 -20.70
N GLN A 172 5.97 5.61 -19.50
CA GLN A 172 6.99 6.60 -19.20
C GLN A 172 8.40 6.12 -19.59
N LYS A 173 9.09 6.89 -20.45
CA LYS A 173 10.46 6.57 -20.89
C LYS A 173 11.54 6.91 -19.86
N ASP A 174 11.29 7.87 -18.93
CA ASP A 174 12.31 8.43 -18.03
C ASP A 174 11.82 8.42 -16.56
N PHE A 175 11.64 7.22 -16.03
CA PHE A 175 11.18 7.07 -14.64
C PHE A 175 12.28 7.36 -13.59
N ILE A 176 13.55 7.17 -13.94
CA ILE A 176 14.69 7.26 -13.00
C ILE A 176 15.02 8.69 -12.58
N SER A 177 14.59 9.72 -13.35
CA SER A 177 14.96 11.12 -13.10
C SER A 177 13.96 11.92 -12.26
N ARG A 178 12.77 11.38 -11.98
CA ARG A 178 11.83 12.06 -11.10
C ARG A 178 12.07 11.58 -9.67
N THR A 179 12.81 12.38 -8.96
CA THR A 179 13.05 12.28 -7.52
C THR A 179 11.84 11.74 -6.79
N ASN A 180 12.04 10.64 -6.07
CA ASN A 180 11.13 10.18 -5.04
C ASN A 180 10.67 11.40 -4.23
N PRO A 181 9.38 11.81 -4.25
CA PRO A 181 8.92 13.00 -3.53
C PRO A 181 9.20 12.90 -2.02
N ASN A 182 9.39 11.67 -1.52
CA ASN A 182 9.80 11.42 -0.15
C ASN A 182 11.30 11.67 0.10
N LYS A 183 12.15 11.68 -0.95
CA LYS A 183 13.58 12.00 -0.78
C LYS A 183 13.77 13.45 -0.34
N ALA A 184 13.02 14.38 -0.92
CA ALA A 184 13.07 15.79 -0.53
C ALA A 184 12.52 16.04 0.88
N LEU A 185 11.52 15.26 1.34
CA LEU A 185 10.99 15.32 2.70
C LEU A 185 11.98 14.71 3.71
N TRP A 186 12.63 13.61 3.33
CA TRP A 186 13.68 12.98 4.13
C TRP A 186 14.91 13.89 4.27
N GLU A 187 15.39 14.48 3.18
CA GLU A 187 16.52 15.41 3.20
C GLU A 187 16.22 16.69 4.02
N LYS A 188 14.97 17.21 3.97
CA LYS A 188 14.52 18.30 4.82
C LYS A 188 14.44 17.93 6.31
N SER A 189 14.05 16.69 6.65
CA SER A 189 14.01 16.26 8.06
C SER A 189 15.40 16.10 8.67
N GLN A 190 16.41 15.82 7.86
CA GLN A 190 17.82 15.70 8.29
C GLN A 190 18.52 17.06 8.44
N SER A 191 17.99 18.12 7.83
CA SER A 191 18.59 19.47 7.90
C SER A 191 18.07 20.31 9.07
N VAL A 192 17.23 19.76 9.95
CA VAL A 192 16.63 20.45 11.12
C VAL A 192 17.13 19.83 12.45
N LEU A 193 18.09 18.92 12.39
CA LEU A 193 18.88 18.43 13.52
C LEU A 193 20.31 18.95 13.43
#